data_13d3b3d951c0f104a714c5be01e1a54f
#
_entry.id   13d3b3d951c0f104a714c5be01e1a54f
#
_cell.length_a   1.000
_cell.length_b   1.000
_cell.length_c   1.000
_cell.angle_alpha   90.00
_cell.angle_beta   90.00
_cell.angle_gamma   90.00
#
_symmetry.space_group_name_H-M   'P 1'
#
loop_
_entity.id
_entity.type
_entity.pdbx_description
1 polymer ?
#
loop_
_entity_poly.entity_id
_entity_poly.type
_entity_poly.pdbx_seq_one_letter_code
_entity_poly.pdbx_strand_id
1 'polypeptide(L)'
;MIEDPDIVLVVGDVHGNLSWMKLVFQHAYKSGADAIVQVGDFGFWTEGWSTDKYLNGVEQEAREWDIPLYWLDGNHECVDKLTRAVTKRGFLSVGEIRPDDEVLSLDDNGISRWVTIEGVLRKPYKGIMHGARSTRGVDMLVTPGHRVVGRTTTNNAWKEIAGDRLGEETIRIPVTGTSPTVKADLDDDWIRLYAWCLTDSWQQQPYGYWRFSQRESAAARITGILDRIGLPYTTSTRYRAIAEICGKRLSGNEAETTVRISADASRKIPWKKGSPLENFVWQFSSQQMSVFLAELVFCDGSYHPAGKTAGVIYYSKDDRWATQLCALMTVHGYKVKLSDFRGGSDLRINFCEKNDFVLYRQGRLSGAADYCTVEYDDEVWCLSVETGRFFVERGGMIHLTGNCFARQHEFNDPENRPMTTHLPRGTRWSWWGKRFMALGGATSVDRHMRTENVGWWPGEELSETDIEHASRDDGTPVDVVFAHDCPTGVDIPGVGADWNTQVRGFWPDSMLYVASLHRDKVRRVYDATSPGLWIHGHYHRVYERFMGSTRFLGLDMDATTLDKNTMTLDPEKLDRLVR
;
A
#
# COMPACT_ATOMS: atom_id res chain seq x y z
N MET A 1 -16.19 4.58 18.79
CA MET A 1 -17.22 5.63 19.04
C MET A 1 -17.71 5.50 20.47
N ILE A 2 -18.13 6.63 21.09
CA ILE A 2 -18.79 6.60 22.41
C ILE A 2 -20.09 5.78 22.34
N GLU A 3 -20.49 5.20 23.45
CA GLU A 3 -21.79 4.53 23.59
C GLU A 3 -22.88 5.57 23.84
N ASP A 4 -24.03 5.44 23.18
CA ASP A 4 -25.26 6.23 23.30
C ASP A 4 -25.10 7.65 23.88
N PRO A 5 -24.64 8.64 23.08
CA PRO A 5 -24.52 10.03 23.52
C PRO A 5 -25.92 10.61 23.87
N ASP A 6 -26.01 11.50 24.83
CA ASP A 6 -27.30 12.19 25.11
C ASP A 6 -27.66 13.13 23.96
N ILE A 7 -26.68 13.91 23.47
CA ILE A 7 -26.84 14.83 22.34
C ILE A 7 -25.66 14.74 21.40
N VAL A 8 -25.94 14.67 20.09
CA VAL A 8 -24.95 14.76 19.01
C VAL A 8 -25.13 16.09 18.28
N LEU A 9 -24.01 16.81 18.05
CA LEU A 9 -23.99 17.96 17.14
C LEU A 9 -23.58 17.50 15.75
N VAL A 10 -24.48 17.59 14.78
CA VAL A 10 -24.16 17.31 13.35
C VAL A 10 -23.72 18.61 12.68
N VAL A 11 -22.61 18.57 11.93
CA VAL A 11 -21.94 19.74 11.35
C VAL A 11 -21.79 19.54 9.84
N GLY A 12 -22.21 20.51 9.04
CA GLY A 12 -21.96 20.57 7.59
C GLY A 12 -20.51 20.90 7.25
N ASP A 13 -20.28 21.41 6.05
CA ASP A 13 -18.96 21.67 5.49
C ASP A 13 -18.16 22.69 6.32
N VAL A 14 -16.87 22.43 6.53
CA VAL A 14 -15.97 23.27 7.35
C VAL A 14 -14.67 23.68 6.68
N HIS A 15 -14.34 23.12 5.51
CA HIS A 15 -13.26 23.51 4.60
C HIS A 15 -11.90 23.81 5.25
N GLY A 16 -11.51 23.07 6.30
CA GLY A 16 -10.26 23.29 7.01
C GLY A 16 -10.18 24.56 7.85
N ASN A 17 -11.32 25.18 8.14
CA ASN A 17 -11.40 26.41 8.90
C ASN A 17 -11.33 26.12 10.41
N LEU A 18 -10.11 26.13 10.97
CA LEU A 18 -9.89 25.89 12.38
C LEU A 18 -10.63 26.91 13.28
N SER A 19 -10.73 28.17 12.84
CA SER A 19 -11.45 29.20 13.61
C SER A 19 -12.93 28.89 13.70
N TRP A 20 -13.51 28.33 12.63
CA TRP A 20 -14.88 27.86 12.63
C TRP A 20 -15.06 26.65 13.55
N MET A 21 -14.16 25.66 13.47
CA MET A 21 -14.21 24.49 14.35
C MET A 21 -14.14 24.86 15.83
N LYS A 22 -13.36 25.87 16.20
CA LYS A 22 -13.39 26.41 17.58
C LYS A 22 -14.77 26.90 18.00
N LEU A 23 -15.46 27.58 17.12
CA LEU A 23 -16.84 28.02 17.38
C LEU A 23 -17.81 26.83 17.45
N VAL A 24 -17.59 25.81 16.61
CA VAL A 24 -18.39 24.57 16.63
C VAL A 24 -18.22 23.85 17.97
N PHE A 25 -17.01 23.67 18.48
CA PHE A 25 -16.79 23.04 19.80
C PHE A 25 -17.39 23.84 20.94
N GLN A 26 -17.27 25.18 20.93
CA GLN A 26 -17.94 26.05 21.91
C GLN A 26 -19.45 25.92 21.83
N HIS A 27 -20.01 25.79 20.63
CA HIS A 27 -21.44 25.59 20.42
C HIS A 27 -21.89 24.22 20.90
N ALA A 28 -21.12 23.17 20.59
CA ALA A 28 -21.38 21.81 21.07
C ALA A 28 -21.44 21.77 22.60
N TYR A 29 -20.45 22.34 23.28
CA TYR A 29 -20.42 22.42 24.73
C TYR A 29 -21.66 23.20 25.31
N LYS A 30 -22.00 24.34 24.72
CA LYS A 30 -23.17 25.13 25.16
C LYS A 30 -24.49 24.41 24.91
N SER A 31 -24.56 23.55 23.92
CA SER A 31 -25.74 22.75 23.58
C SER A 31 -25.82 21.46 24.40
N GLY A 32 -24.81 21.17 25.23
CA GLY A 32 -24.70 19.92 25.96
C GLY A 32 -24.44 18.71 25.07
N ALA A 33 -23.80 18.88 23.91
CA ALA A 33 -23.49 17.79 23.02
C ALA A 33 -22.31 16.96 23.53
N ASP A 34 -22.45 15.63 23.51
CA ASP A 34 -21.44 14.66 23.93
C ASP A 34 -20.55 14.20 22.77
N ALA A 35 -20.97 14.46 21.54
CA ALA A 35 -20.21 14.13 20.33
C ALA A 35 -20.52 15.10 19.19
N ILE A 36 -19.57 15.22 18.26
CA ILE A 36 -19.74 15.94 17.00
C ILE A 36 -19.64 14.94 15.85
N VAL A 37 -20.54 15.01 14.84
CA VAL A 37 -20.43 14.31 13.55
C VAL A 37 -20.38 15.34 12.44
N GLN A 38 -19.27 15.39 11.72
CA GLN A 38 -19.06 16.28 10.58
C GLN A 38 -19.30 15.51 9.27
N VAL A 39 -20.16 16.06 8.38
CA VAL A 39 -20.70 15.33 7.22
C VAL A 39 -19.99 15.65 5.89
N GLY A 40 -18.67 15.70 5.89
CA GLY A 40 -17.83 15.84 4.70
C GLY A 40 -17.27 17.25 4.49
N ASP A 41 -16.34 17.40 3.55
CA ASP A 41 -15.54 18.64 3.37
C ASP A 41 -14.94 19.16 4.68
N PHE A 42 -14.38 18.21 5.45
CA PHE A 42 -13.77 18.48 6.74
C PHE A 42 -12.56 19.42 6.64
N GLY A 43 -11.92 19.48 5.46
CA GLY A 43 -10.73 20.30 5.24
C GLY A 43 -9.47 19.52 5.32
N PHE A 44 -9.56 18.26 4.97
CA PHE A 44 -8.41 17.45 4.68
C PHE A 44 -7.98 17.66 3.23
N TRP A 45 -6.90 18.39 3.05
CA TRP A 45 -6.22 18.61 1.78
C TRP A 45 -4.93 17.77 1.79
N THR A 46 -4.22 17.64 0.68
CA THR A 46 -2.96 16.90 0.60
C THR A 46 -1.93 17.31 1.66
N GLU A 47 -0.90 16.45 1.84
CA GLU A 47 0.19 16.65 2.81
C GLU A 47 0.76 18.05 2.84
N GLY A 48 0.90 18.57 4.05
CA GLY A 48 1.58 19.82 4.29
C GLY A 48 1.32 20.36 5.69
N TRP A 49 2.22 21.22 6.14
CA TRP A 49 2.15 21.89 7.44
C TRP A 49 0.78 22.53 7.76
N SER A 50 0.03 22.98 6.77
CA SER A 50 -1.30 23.56 6.96
C SER A 50 -2.34 22.53 7.39
N THR A 51 -2.32 21.32 6.80
CA THR A 51 -3.24 20.23 7.16
C THR A 51 -2.93 19.69 8.54
N ASP A 52 -1.66 19.42 8.84
CA ASP A 52 -1.26 18.96 10.19
C ASP A 52 -1.59 19.98 11.26
N LYS A 53 -1.39 21.27 10.98
CA LYS A 53 -1.79 22.35 11.89
C LYS A 53 -3.28 22.37 12.13
N TYR A 54 -4.10 22.18 11.08
CA TYR A 54 -5.55 22.13 11.21
C TYR A 54 -6.00 20.94 12.05
N LEU A 55 -5.55 19.73 11.71
CA LEU A 55 -5.94 18.51 12.41
C LEU A 55 -5.49 18.49 13.88
N ASN A 56 -4.26 18.91 14.15
CA ASN A 56 -3.76 19.02 15.52
C ASN A 56 -4.52 20.09 16.30
N GLY A 57 -4.90 21.18 15.63
CA GLY A 57 -5.74 22.21 16.24
C GLY A 57 -7.14 21.70 16.57
N VAL A 58 -7.76 20.91 15.69
CA VAL A 58 -9.08 20.29 15.94
C VAL A 58 -8.99 19.26 17.06
N GLU A 59 -7.97 18.40 17.07
CA GLU A 59 -7.74 17.43 18.15
C GLU A 59 -7.53 18.14 19.51
N GLN A 60 -6.81 19.26 19.51
CA GLN A 60 -6.64 20.07 20.73
C GLN A 60 -7.98 20.61 21.25
N GLU A 61 -8.84 21.14 20.38
CA GLU A 61 -10.18 21.59 20.78
C GLU A 61 -11.03 20.41 21.29
N ALA A 62 -10.99 19.26 20.62
CA ALA A 62 -11.72 18.08 21.04
C ALA A 62 -11.32 17.63 22.46
N ARG A 63 -10.02 17.65 22.78
CA ARG A 63 -9.50 17.37 24.13
C ARG A 63 -9.85 18.45 25.15
N GLU A 64 -9.78 19.73 24.76
CA GLU A 64 -10.06 20.85 25.67
C GLU A 64 -11.52 20.87 26.13
N TRP A 65 -12.45 20.54 25.21
CA TRP A 65 -13.87 20.49 25.50
C TRP A 65 -14.36 19.11 25.95
N ASP A 66 -13.50 18.07 25.88
CA ASP A 66 -13.83 16.67 26.14
C ASP A 66 -15.00 16.15 25.28
N ILE A 67 -15.02 16.56 24.00
CA ILE A 67 -16.09 16.21 23.03
C ILE A 67 -15.43 15.51 21.83
N PRO A 68 -15.65 14.19 21.61
CA PRO A 68 -15.12 13.49 20.45
C PRO A 68 -15.76 13.96 19.14
N LEU A 69 -14.94 14.03 18.11
CA LEU A 69 -15.34 14.38 16.75
C LEU A 69 -15.24 13.16 15.83
N TYR A 70 -16.29 12.91 15.10
CA TYR A 70 -16.37 11.94 14.00
C TYR A 70 -16.54 12.68 12.68
N TRP A 71 -15.82 12.28 11.63
CA TRP A 71 -15.89 12.96 10.34
C TRP A 71 -15.88 12.00 9.15
N LEU A 72 -16.45 12.41 8.01
CA LEU A 72 -16.54 11.66 6.77
C LEU A 72 -15.44 12.08 5.78
N ASP A 73 -15.08 11.17 4.87
CA ASP A 73 -13.88 11.26 4.04
C ASP A 73 -14.04 11.45 2.54
N GLY A 74 -12.83 11.45 1.91
CA GLY A 74 -12.46 11.24 0.50
C GLY A 74 -11.92 9.82 0.20
N ASN A 75 -10.88 9.63 -0.68
CA ASN A 75 -10.63 8.41 -1.47
C ASN A 75 -9.45 7.50 -1.14
N HIS A 76 -9.46 6.29 -1.80
CA HIS A 76 -8.44 5.23 -1.73
C HIS A 76 -7.72 5.01 -3.06
N GLU A 77 -6.39 4.84 -3.05
CA GLU A 77 -5.47 4.71 -4.18
C GLU A 77 -4.80 3.32 -4.20
N CYS A 78 -4.69 2.66 -5.37
CA CYS A 78 -4.33 1.24 -5.45
C CYS A 78 -3.35 0.91 -6.58
N VAL A 79 -2.72 -0.29 -6.45
CA VAL A 79 -1.93 -0.96 -7.48
C VAL A 79 -2.72 -2.11 -8.12
N ASP A 80 -2.30 -2.58 -9.30
CA ASP A 80 -2.98 -3.68 -10.00
C ASP A 80 -2.77 -5.05 -9.32
N LYS A 81 -3.63 -6.01 -9.66
CA LYS A 81 -3.63 -7.38 -9.13
C LYS A 81 -2.34 -8.16 -9.36
N LEU A 82 -1.60 -7.88 -10.44
CA LEU A 82 -0.34 -8.57 -10.77
C LEU A 82 0.84 -8.06 -9.95
N THR A 83 0.71 -6.91 -9.33
CA THR A 83 1.69 -6.36 -8.40
C THR A 83 1.72 -7.21 -7.12
N ARG A 84 2.91 -7.50 -6.57
CA ARG A 84 3.12 -8.33 -5.38
C ARG A 84 3.88 -7.57 -4.30
N ALA A 85 3.53 -7.78 -3.04
CA ALA A 85 4.26 -7.22 -1.90
C ALA A 85 5.61 -7.91 -1.73
N VAL A 86 6.66 -7.16 -1.39
CA VAL A 86 8.00 -7.69 -1.08
C VAL A 86 8.09 -7.96 0.41
N THR A 87 8.02 -9.22 0.81
CA THR A 87 7.95 -9.67 2.21
C THR A 87 9.10 -10.58 2.59
N LYS A 88 9.28 -10.88 3.90
CA LYS A 88 10.22 -11.91 4.38
C LYS A 88 9.86 -13.31 3.87
N ARG A 89 8.61 -13.57 3.47
CA ARG A 89 8.19 -14.82 2.82
C ARG A 89 8.42 -14.83 1.30
N GLY A 90 9.00 -13.78 0.73
CA GLY A 90 9.19 -13.57 -0.70
C GLY A 90 8.12 -12.63 -1.28
N PHE A 91 7.85 -12.75 -2.57
CA PHE A 91 6.85 -11.93 -3.25
C PHE A 91 5.46 -12.53 -3.09
N LEU A 92 4.58 -11.80 -2.40
CA LEU A 92 3.22 -12.26 -2.11
C LEU A 92 2.19 -11.46 -2.92
N SER A 93 1.31 -12.18 -3.61
CA SER A 93 0.08 -11.60 -4.13
C SER A 93 -0.83 -11.20 -2.97
N VAL A 94 -1.76 -10.28 -3.21
CA VAL A 94 -2.66 -9.78 -2.16
C VAL A 94 -3.46 -10.90 -1.47
N GLY A 95 -3.78 -12.01 -2.18
CA GLY A 95 -4.49 -13.16 -1.61
C GLY A 95 -3.64 -14.04 -0.68
N GLU A 96 -2.32 -13.89 -0.69
CA GLU A 96 -1.37 -14.67 0.11
C GLU A 96 -0.89 -13.93 1.36
N ILE A 97 -1.18 -12.63 1.47
CA ILE A 97 -0.80 -11.79 2.61
C ILE A 97 -1.57 -12.19 3.86
N ARG A 98 -0.86 -12.24 4.99
CA ARG A 98 -1.40 -12.58 6.31
C ARG A 98 -1.17 -11.42 7.29
N PRO A 99 -1.96 -11.33 8.36
CA PRO A 99 -1.83 -10.24 9.35
C PRO A 99 -0.47 -10.15 10.06
N ASP A 100 0.31 -11.24 10.07
CA ASP A 100 1.63 -11.34 10.70
C ASP A 100 2.79 -11.15 9.71
N ASP A 101 2.50 -10.87 8.44
CA ASP A 101 3.53 -10.59 7.44
C ASP A 101 4.16 -9.22 7.67
N GLU A 102 5.46 -9.17 7.43
CA GLU A 102 6.21 -7.92 7.36
C GLU A 102 6.59 -7.63 5.91
N VAL A 103 6.32 -6.41 5.47
CA VAL A 103 6.67 -5.91 4.15
C VAL A 103 7.92 -5.02 4.21
N LEU A 104 8.73 -5.07 3.16
CA LEU A 104 9.91 -4.22 3.07
C LEU A 104 9.50 -2.76 2.81
N SER A 105 10.07 -1.86 3.59
CA SER A 105 9.85 -0.42 3.51
C SER A 105 11.17 0.37 3.64
N LEU A 106 11.06 1.70 3.56
CA LEU A 106 12.13 2.65 3.86
C LEU A 106 11.68 3.61 4.94
N ASP A 107 12.59 3.93 5.88
CA ASP A 107 12.41 5.09 6.75
C ASP A 107 12.68 6.40 5.99
N ASP A 108 12.55 7.55 6.67
CA ASP A 108 12.75 8.87 6.06
C ASP A 108 14.17 9.10 5.58
N ASN A 109 15.14 8.41 6.15
CA ASN A 109 16.56 8.46 5.77
C ASN A 109 16.88 7.51 4.58
N GLY A 110 15.93 6.65 4.17
CA GLY A 110 16.11 5.64 3.13
C GLY A 110 16.78 4.36 3.60
N ILE A 111 16.76 4.11 4.91
CA ILE A 111 17.24 2.86 5.50
C ILE A 111 16.12 1.81 5.37
N SER A 112 16.50 0.62 4.95
CA SER A 112 15.59 -0.53 4.82
C SER A 112 15.02 -0.95 6.17
N ARG A 113 13.70 -1.12 6.23
CA ARG A 113 12.98 -1.60 7.42
C ARG A 113 11.94 -2.65 7.03
N TRP A 114 11.78 -3.63 7.89
CA TRP A 114 10.63 -4.52 7.85
C TRP A 114 9.53 -3.92 8.73
N VAL A 115 8.35 -3.72 8.16
CA VAL A 115 7.21 -3.13 8.86
C VAL A 115 6.02 -4.05 8.81
N THR A 116 5.27 -4.13 9.90
CA THR A 116 4.05 -4.93 9.97
C THR A 116 2.99 -4.37 9.04
N ILE A 117 2.24 -5.24 8.39
CA ILE A 117 1.09 -4.86 7.58
C ILE A 117 -0.09 -4.61 8.51
N GLU A 118 -0.55 -3.37 8.57
CA GLU A 118 -1.64 -2.93 9.45
C GLU A 118 -3.01 -3.16 8.81
N GLY A 119 -3.07 -3.10 7.48
CA GLY A 119 -4.29 -3.32 6.72
C GLY A 119 -4.02 -3.71 5.27
N VAL A 120 -5.01 -4.38 4.68
CA VAL A 120 -5.01 -4.76 3.25
C VAL A 120 -6.32 -4.30 2.65
N LEU A 121 -6.25 -3.32 1.75
CA LEU A 121 -7.38 -2.95 0.91
C LEU A 121 -7.41 -3.82 -0.34
N ARG A 122 -8.57 -4.33 -0.69
CA ARG A 122 -8.85 -5.01 -1.96
C ARG A 122 -10.19 -4.52 -2.47
N LYS A 123 -10.25 -4.16 -3.74
CA LYS A 123 -11.51 -3.74 -4.37
C LYS A 123 -11.53 -4.07 -5.86
N PRO A 124 -12.69 -4.39 -6.45
CA PRO A 124 -12.84 -4.37 -7.89
C PRO A 124 -12.64 -2.94 -8.40
N TYR A 125 -12.02 -2.81 -9.55
CA TYR A 125 -11.78 -1.51 -10.19
C TYR A 125 -12.04 -1.65 -11.69
N LYS A 126 -12.86 -0.74 -12.22
CA LYS A 126 -13.11 -0.60 -13.65
C LYS A 126 -12.84 0.82 -14.07
N GLY A 127 -11.78 1.01 -14.86
CA GLY A 127 -11.37 2.35 -15.28
C GLY A 127 -9.99 2.34 -15.93
N ILE A 128 -9.44 3.53 -16.13
CA ILE A 128 -8.10 3.70 -16.70
C ILE A 128 -7.07 3.58 -15.59
N MET A 129 -6.05 2.77 -15.80
CA MET A 129 -4.85 2.72 -14.97
C MET A 129 -3.66 3.31 -15.73
N HIS A 130 -2.73 3.89 -14.99
CA HIS A 130 -1.53 4.55 -15.50
C HIS A 130 -0.30 3.70 -15.23
N GLY A 131 0.54 3.54 -16.24
CA GLY A 131 1.73 2.70 -16.15
C GLY A 131 3.01 3.40 -16.55
N ALA A 132 4.11 2.96 -15.94
CA ALA A 132 5.46 3.28 -16.36
C ALA A 132 6.28 1.98 -16.43
N ARG A 133 6.77 1.65 -17.62
CA ARG A 133 7.50 0.41 -17.85
C ARG A 133 8.88 0.67 -18.41
N SER A 134 9.89 0.07 -17.80
CA SER A 134 11.27 0.08 -18.28
C SER A 134 11.89 -1.29 -18.12
N THR A 135 12.53 -1.81 -19.14
CA THR A 135 13.26 -3.10 -19.06
C THR A 135 14.44 -3.07 -18.10
N ARG A 136 14.82 -1.88 -17.59
CA ARG A 136 16.00 -1.65 -16.75
C ARG A 136 15.71 -1.12 -15.34
N GLY A 137 14.46 -0.84 -15.00
CA GLY A 137 14.23 -0.14 -13.74
C GLY A 137 12.94 -0.47 -13.01
N VAL A 138 11.81 -0.16 -13.61
CA VAL A 138 10.49 -0.28 -12.99
C VAL A 138 9.49 -0.90 -13.95
N ASP A 139 8.51 -1.58 -13.42
CA ASP A 139 7.26 -1.92 -14.08
C ASP A 139 6.16 -1.62 -13.06
N MET A 140 5.32 -0.63 -13.32
CA MET A 140 4.23 -0.24 -12.43
C MET A 140 2.95 -0.03 -13.23
N LEU A 141 1.83 -0.36 -12.61
CA LEU A 141 0.49 -0.08 -13.11
C LEU A 141 -0.38 0.29 -11.91
N VAL A 142 -0.87 1.51 -11.89
CA VAL A 142 -1.49 2.13 -10.72
C VAL A 142 -2.77 2.86 -11.10
N THR A 143 -3.68 3.03 -10.15
CA THR A 143 -4.87 3.88 -10.33
C THR A 143 -4.46 5.35 -10.49
N PRO A 144 -5.31 6.22 -11.09
CA PRO A 144 -4.97 7.62 -11.38
C PRO A 144 -4.41 8.39 -10.18
N GLY A 145 -5.09 8.31 -9.05
CA GLY A 145 -4.70 9.02 -7.83
C GLY A 145 -3.57 8.36 -7.03
N HIS A 146 -3.08 7.16 -7.41
CA HIS A 146 -2.11 6.42 -6.62
C HIS A 146 -0.83 7.20 -6.35
N ARG A 147 -0.37 7.18 -5.10
CA ARG A 147 0.84 7.88 -4.64
C ARG A 147 2.10 7.18 -5.14
N VAL A 148 2.68 7.68 -6.21
CA VAL A 148 3.98 7.25 -6.70
C VAL A 148 5.05 7.99 -5.91
N VAL A 149 5.67 7.28 -4.96
CA VAL A 149 6.62 7.83 -3.99
C VAL A 149 8.05 7.72 -4.53
N GLY A 150 8.79 8.80 -4.45
CA GLY A 150 10.18 8.86 -4.86
C GLY A 150 10.92 10.03 -4.25
N ARG A 151 12.00 10.45 -4.93
CA ARG A 151 12.83 11.58 -4.50
C ARG A 151 13.03 12.57 -5.64
N THR A 152 13.27 13.81 -5.29
CA THR A 152 13.69 14.82 -6.27
C THR A 152 15.09 14.51 -6.80
N THR A 153 15.39 14.94 -8.02
CA THR A 153 16.72 14.77 -8.63
C THR A 153 17.73 15.83 -8.20
N THR A 154 17.27 16.90 -7.56
CA THR A 154 18.10 18.07 -7.19
C THR A 154 18.67 17.97 -5.77
N ASN A 155 17.80 17.81 -4.78
CA ASN A 155 18.17 17.85 -3.36
C ASN A 155 17.87 16.55 -2.61
N ASN A 156 17.47 15.49 -3.32
CA ASN A 156 17.14 14.18 -2.77
C ASN A 156 16.00 14.17 -1.72
N ALA A 157 15.18 15.22 -1.68
CA ALA A 157 14.01 15.28 -0.83
C ALA A 157 12.93 14.30 -1.30
N TRP A 158 12.12 13.79 -0.39
CA TRP A 158 10.96 12.98 -0.73
C TRP A 158 10.02 13.78 -1.63
N LYS A 159 9.45 13.10 -2.60
CA LYS A 159 8.52 13.64 -3.59
C LYS A 159 7.45 12.59 -3.89
N GLU A 160 6.23 13.06 -4.00
CA GLU A 160 5.09 12.26 -4.42
C GLU A 160 4.47 12.87 -5.69
N ILE A 161 3.99 12.01 -6.56
CA ILE A 161 3.17 12.39 -7.72
C ILE A 161 2.01 11.41 -7.82
N ALA A 162 0.87 11.86 -8.33
CA ALA A 162 -0.24 10.98 -8.64
C ALA A 162 0.07 10.07 -9.83
N GLY A 163 -0.57 8.92 -9.89
CA GLY A 163 -0.36 7.91 -10.94
C GLY A 163 -0.66 8.43 -12.34
N ASP A 164 -1.67 9.26 -12.51
CA ASP A 164 -2.04 9.92 -13.78
C ASP A 164 -1.03 10.97 -14.24
N ARG A 165 -0.18 11.47 -13.34
CA ARG A 165 0.90 12.41 -13.65
C ARG A 165 2.22 11.73 -14.02
N LEU A 166 2.24 10.41 -14.13
CA LEU A 166 3.39 9.67 -14.63
C LEU A 166 3.79 10.18 -16.05
N GLY A 167 5.04 10.56 -16.20
CA GLY A 167 5.55 11.15 -17.45
C GLY A 167 5.41 12.66 -17.57
N GLU A 168 4.69 13.34 -16.70
CA GLU A 168 4.63 14.81 -16.69
C GLU A 168 5.79 15.44 -15.91
N GLU A 169 6.24 14.76 -14.87
CA GLU A 169 7.31 15.20 -14.00
C GLU A 169 8.45 14.19 -13.92
N THR A 170 9.64 14.68 -13.57
CA THR A 170 10.79 13.81 -13.29
C THR A 170 10.78 13.44 -11.81
N ILE A 171 10.85 12.12 -11.53
CA ILE A 171 10.92 11.57 -10.18
C ILE A 171 11.93 10.43 -10.13
N ARG A 172 12.64 10.29 -9.02
CA ARG A 172 13.61 9.23 -8.75
C ARG A 172 12.96 8.20 -7.84
N ILE A 173 12.61 7.04 -8.39
CA ILE A 173 11.95 5.94 -7.66
C ILE A 173 13.01 5.07 -6.98
N PRO A 174 12.98 4.88 -5.65
CA PRO A 174 13.82 3.90 -4.98
C PRO A 174 13.52 2.48 -5.48
N VAL A 175 14.56 1.76 -5.84
CA VAL A 175 14.47 0.34 -6.25
C VAL A 175 15.19 -0.57 -5.27
N THR A 176 15.86 0.02 -4.28
CA THR A 176 16.48 -0.64 -3.13
C THR A 176 16.50 0.31 -1.95
N GLY A 177 16.81 -0.21 -0.76
CA GLY A 177 17.12 0.60 0.40
C GLY A 177 18.60 0.60 0.77
N THR A 178 18.94 1.29 1.86
CA THR A 178 20.25 1.25 2.50
C THR A 178 20.23 0.19 3.60
N SER A 179 21.28 -0.61 3.69
CA SER A 179 21.42 -1.63 4.74
C SER A 179 21.21 -1.06 6.14
N PRO A 180 20.41 -1.73 6.99
CA PRO A 180 20.36 -1.39 8.41
C PRO A 180 21.71 -1.68 9.08
N THR A 181 21.98 -0.98 10.19
CA THR A 181 23.22 -1.11 10.98
C THR A 181 23.16 -2.29 11.98
N VAL A 182 22.58 -3.39 11.57
CA VAL A 182 22.50 -4.63 12.36
C VAL A 182 23.56 -5.63 11.88
N LYS A 183 23.86 -6.62 12.72
CA LYS A 183 24.75 -7.73 12.40
C LYS A 183 24.18 -9.01 12.98
N ALA A 184 24.04 -10.05 12.15
CA ALA A 184 23.69 -11.37 12.65
C ALA A 184 24.82 -11.93 13.54
N ASP A 185 24.45 -12.60 14.62
CA ASP A 185 25.39 -13.32 15.48
C ASP A 185 25.78 -14.65 14.81
N LEU A 186 26.51 -14.53 13.72
CA LEU A 186 26.97 -15.65 12.92
C LEU A 186 28.31 -15.30 12.25
N ASP A 187 29.27 -16.22 12.32
CA ASP A 187 30.56 -16.07 11.69
C ASP A 187 30.46 -16.14 10.16
N ASP A 188 31.35 -15.43 9.47
CA ASP A 188 31.41 -15.38 8.00
C ASP A 188 31.54 -16.77 7.37
N ASP A 189 32.27 -17.72 8.00
CA ASP A 189 32.42 -19.07 7.47
C ASP A 189 31.16 -19.91 7.60
N TRP A 190 30.34 -19.68 8.63
CA TRP A 190 29.01 -20.26 8.72
C TRP A 190 28.06 -19.67 7.65
N ILE A 191 28.18 -18.38 7.34
CA ILE A 191 27.42 -17.73 6.26
C ILE A 191 27.82 -18.34 4.89
N ARG A 192 29.13 -18.56 4.66
CA ARG A 192 29.60 -19.25 3.45
C ARG A 192 29.03 -20.66 3.36
N LEU A 193 29.12 -21.45 4.44
CA LEU A 193 28.57 -22.79 4.48
C LEU A 193 27.06 -22.79 4.20
N TYR A 194 26.33 -21.82 4.75
CA TYR A 194 24.90 -21.68 4.49
C TYR A 194 24.62 -21.48 3.00
N ALA A 195 25.35 -20.60 2.31
CA ALA A 195 25.23 -20.40 0.87
C ALA A 195 25.42 -21.71 0.09
N TRP A 196 26.45 -22.51 0.43
CA TRP A 196 26.67 -23.83 -0.14
C TRP A 196 25.54 -24.82 0.14
N CYS A 197 24.96 -24.77 1.33
CA CYS A 197 23.81 -25.63 1.67
C CYS A 197 22.57 -25.29 0.86
N LEU A 198 22.37 -24.03 0.51
CA LEU A 198 21.25 -23.59 -0.32
C LEU A 198 21.39 -24.01 -1.78
N THR A 199 22.60 -23.96 -2.33
CA THR A 199 22.90 -24.14 -3.76
C THR A 199 23.34 -25.57 -4.07
N ASP A 200 24.63 -25.83 -4.04
CA ASP A 200 25.33 -27.00 -4.54
C ASP A 200 25.41 -28.18 -3.55
N SER A 201 24.47 -28.30 -2.66
CA SER A 201 24.42 -29.37 -1.67
C SER A 201 23.35 -30.41 -1.99
N TRP A 202 23.53 -31.57 -1.38
CA TRP A 202 22.49 -32.58 -1.26
C TRP A 202 22.41 -33.11 0.18
N GLN A 203 21.21 -33.16 0.73
CA GLN A 203 20.97 -33.70 2.06
C GLN A 203 20.44 -35.13 1.94
N GLN A 204 21.25 -36.11 2.34
CA GLN A 204 20.89 -37.52 2.22
C GLN A 204 19.86 -37.94 3.27
N GLN A 205 18.66 -38.27 2.84
CA GLN A 205 17.63 -38.86 3.69
C GLN A 205 17.86 -40.39 3.80
N PRO A 206 17.51 -41.05 4.93
CA PRO A 206 16.97 -40.46 6.16
C PRO A 206 18.04 -39.96 7.15
N TYR A 207 19.31 -40.05 6.82
CA TYR A 207 20.43 -39.84 7.77
C TYR A 207 20.80 -38.37 7.98
N GLY A 208 20.28 -37.45 7.15
CA GLY A 208 20.54 -36.00 7.28
C GLY A 208 21.97 -35.55 6.93
N TYR A 209 22.78 -36.38 6.29
CA TYR A 209 24.15 -36.00 5.89
C TYR A 209 24.13 -34.92 4.83
N TRP A 210 24.96 -33.89 5.00
CA TRP A 210 25.25 -32.93 3.97
C TRP A 210 26.37 -33.43 3.06
N ARG A 211 26.17 -33.33 1.75
CA ARG A 211 27.13 -33.71 0.70
C ARG A 211 27.23 -32.60 -0.34
N PHE A 212 28.45 -32.39 -0.80
CA PHE A 212 28.78 -31.46 -1.87
C PHE A 212 29.62 -32.22 -2.90
N SER A 213 29.16 -32.31 -4.14
CA SER A 213 29.90 -33.00 -5.22
C SER A 213 30.34 -31.95 -6.23
N GLN A 214 31.61 -31.64 -6.24
CA GLN A 214 32.18 -30.48 -6.92
C GLN A 214 33.51 -30.82 -7.65
N ARG A 215 33.94 -29.93 -8.55
CA ARG A 215 35.28 -29.94 -9.08
C ARG A 215 36.28 -29.70 -7.96
N GLU A 216 37.53 -30.13 -8.16
CA GLU A 216 38.58 -30.11 -7.13
C GLU A 216 38.76 -28.70 -6.48
N SER A 217 38.81 -27.65 -7.32
CA SER A 217 38.94 -26.26 -6.80
C SER A 217 37.78 -25.80 -5.92
N ALA A 218 36.57 -26.15 -6.28
CA ALA A 218 35.35 -25.82 -5.49
C ALA A 218 35.28 -26.71 -4.24
N ALA A 219 35.66 -28.00 -4.35
CA ALA A 219 35.73 -28.89 -3.19
C ALA A 219 36.79 -28.41 -2.18
N ALA A 220 37.94 -27.89 -2.61
CA ALA A 220 38.96 -27.30 -1.75
C ALA A 220 38.43 -26.05 -1.00
N ARG A 221 37.56 -25.26 -1.66
CA ARG A 221 36.92 -24.11 -1.00
C ARG A 221 35.98 -24.54 0.15
N ILE A 222 35.16 -25.57 -0.08
CA ILE A 222 34.28 -26.14 0.93
C ILE A 222 35.06 -26.72 2.10
N THR A 223 36.08 -27.54 1.82
CA THR A 223 36.91 -28.16 2.89
C THR A 223 37.61 -27.10 3.71
N GLY A 224 38.14 -26.03 3.09
CA GLY A 224 38.71 -24.89 3.81
C GLY A 224 37.71 -24.16 4.73
N ILE A 225 36.44 -24.04 4.34
CA ILE A 225 35.37 -23.50 5.22
C ILE A 225 35.14 -24.46 6.38
N LEU A 226 35.00 -25.75 6.13
CA LEU A 226 34.76 -26.78 7.16
C LEU A 226 35.91 -26.88 8.16
N ASP A 227 37.15 -26.76 7.71
CA ASP A 227 38.35 -26.74 8.58
C ASP A 227 38.32 -25.53 9.53
N ARG A 228 38.02 -24.34 9.05
CA ARG A 228 37.92 -23.12 9.89
C ARG A 228 36.78 -23.17 10.90
N ILE A 229 35.66 -23.79 10.53
CA ILE A 229 34.51 -24.00 11.45
C ILE A 229 34.78 -25.14 12.44
N GLY A 230 35.71 -26.05 12.10
CA GLY A 230 36.00 -27.24 12.87
C GLY A 230 34.95 -28.35 12.72
N LEU A 231 34.30 -28.44 11.56
CA LEU A 231 33.34 -29.50 11.26
C LEU A 231 34.02 -30.70 10.59
N PRO A 232 33.99 -31.91 11.16
CA PRO A 232 34.59 -33.12 10.58
C PRO A 232 33.84 -33.56 9.31
N TYR A 233 34.62 -33.87 8.30
CA TYR A 233 34.17 -34.33 6.99
C TYR A 233 35.06 -35.44 6.43
N THR A 234 34.60 -36.06 5.35
CA THR A 234 35.39 -37.00 4.52
C THR A 234 35.29 -36.57 3.06
N THR A 235 36.33 -36.87 2.30
CA THR A 235 36.37 -36.62 0.84
C THR A 235 36.52 -37.92 0.07
N SER A 236 35.91 -37.97 -1.11
CA SER A 236 36.13 -39.05 -2.07
C SER A 236 36.12 -38.48 -3.48
N THR A 237 37.17 -38.77 -4.24
CA THR A 237 37.32 -38.29 -5.60
C THR A 237 37.03 -39.42 -6.61
N ARG A 238 36.23 -39.10 -7.62
CA ARG A 238 35.94 -39.99 -8.76
C ARG A 238 36.35 -39.30 -10.05
N TYR A 239 36.99 -40.07 -10.92
CA TYR A 239 37.29 -39.63 -12.27
C TYR A 239 36.13 -40.08 -13.17
N ARG A 240 35.39 -39.16 -13.76
CA ARG A 240 34.37 -39.47 -14.76
C ARG A 240 34.99 -39.36 -16.15
N ALA A 241 34.95 -40.46 -16.95
CA ALA A 241 35.09 -40.36 -18.39
C ALA A 241 33.80 -39.73 -18.94
N ILE A 242 33.76 -38.42 -19.14
CA ILE A 242 32.58 -37.73 -19.64
C ILE A 242 32.63 -37.78 -21.15
N ALA A 243 31.67 -38.49 -21.74
CA ALA A 243 31.56 -38.58 -23.19
C ALA A 243 30.87 -37.33 -23.79
N GLU A 244 29.78 -36.84 -23.18
CA GLU A 244 29.02 -35.72 -23.73
C GLU A 244 28.05 -35.12 -22.70
N ILE A 245 28.02 -33.77 -22.56
CA ILE A 245 26.94 -33.05 -21.85
C ILE A 245 26.38 -31.99 -22.80
N CYS A 246 25.08 -32.02 -23.05
CA CYS A 246 24.34 -31.06 -23.90
C CYS A 246 24.95 -30.92 -25.31
N GLY A 247 25.37 -32.03 -25.96
CA GLY A 247 25.92 -32.01 -27.31
C GLY A 247 27.32 -31.43 -27.43
N LYS A 248 27.99 -31.12 -26.32
CA LYS A 248 29.42 -30.72 -26.30
C LYS A 248 30.27 -31.84 -25.72
N ARG A 249 31.22 -32.31 -26.52
CA ARG A 249 32.26 -33.24 -26.08
C ARG A 249 33.18 -32.52 -25.11
N LEU A 250 33.22 -32.94 -23.84
CA LEU A 250 34.15 -32.44 -22.85
C LEU A 250 35.48 -33.22 -23.00
N SER A 251 36.55 -32.51 -23.29
CA SER A 251 37.88 -33.08 -23.38
C SER A 251 38.53 -33.13 -22.00
N GLY A 252 38.72 -34.28 -21.45
CA GLY A 252 39.52 -34.50 -20.24
C GLY A 252 38.83 -35.33 -19.15
N ASN A 253 39.60 -36.06 -18.37
CA ASN A 253 39.16 -36.69 -17.12
C ASN A 253 39.01 -35.59 -16.07
N GLU A 254 37.79 -35.06 -15.88
CA GLU A 254 37.51 -34.14 -14.76
C GLU A 254 37.30 -34.95 -13.47
N ALA A 255 38.08 -34.64 -12.44
CA ALA A 255 37.90 -35.19 -11.10
C ALA A 255 36.71 -34.54 -10.43
N GLU A 256 35.73 -35.33 -10.02
CA GLU A 256 34.63 -34.90 -9.16
C GLU A 256 34.93 -35.30 -7.73
N THR A 257 35.10 -34.35 -6.84
CA THR A 257 35.33 -34.58 -5.42
C THR A 257 34.02 -34.39 -4.65
N THR A 258 33.62 -35.45 -3.95
CA THR A 258 32.50 -35.39 -3.01
C THR A 258 33.04 -35.12 -1.62
N VAL A 259 32.58 -34.02 -1.00
CA VAL A 259 32.80 -33.68 0.40
C VAL A 259 31.56 -34.10 1.17
N ARG A 260 31.72 -34.89 2.21
CA ARG A 260 30.64 -35.37 3.07
C ARG A 260 30.88 -34.97 4.51
N ILE A 261 30.00 -34.17 5.08
CA ILE A 261 30.03 -33.81 6.50
C ILE A 261 29.61 -35.04 7.32
N SER A 262 30.29 -35.32 8.44
CA SER A 262 29.95 -36.44 9.32
C SER A 262 28.51 -36.34 9.85
N ALA A 263 27.92 -37.46 10.26
CA ALA A 263 26.53 -37.48 10.78
C ALA A 263 26.36 -36.55 12.00
N ASP A 264 27.29 -36.60 12.92
CA ASP A 264 27.25 -35.81 14.15
C ASP A 264 27.43 -34.32 13.87
N ALA A 265 28.31 -33.97 12.93
CA ALA A 265 28.49 -32.59 12.48
C ALA A 265 27.29 -32.07 11.68
N SER A 266 26.69 -32.93 10.84
CA SER A 266 25.48 -32.58 10.09
C SER A 266 24.29 -32.23 10.99
N ARG A 267 24.18 -32.86 12.17
CA ARG A 267 23.15 -32.52 13.18
C ARG A 267 23.35 -31.15 13.83
N LYS A 268 24.55 -30.59 13.78
CA LYS A 268 24.85 -29.23 14.27
C LYS A 268 24.44 -28.15 13.26
N ILE A 269 24.13 -28.51 12.01
CA ILE A 269 23.67 -27.61 10.97
C ILE A 269 22.13 -27.59 11.03
N PRO A 270 21.51 -26.50 11.50
CA PRO A 270 20.06 -26.45 11.75
C PRO A 270 19.22 -26.35 10.48
N TRP A 271 19.85 -26.11 9.33
CA TRP A 271 19.20 -25.82 8.07
C TRP A 271 18.71 -27.06 7.33
N LYS A 272 17.74 -26.86 6.40
CA LYS A 272 17.26 -27.93 5.53
C LYS A 272 17.30 -27.46 4.08
N LYS A 273 17.74 -28.33 3.16
CA LYS A 273 17.69 -28.06 1.72
C LYS A 273 16.23 -27.83 1.28
N GLY A 274 16.01 -26.79 0.47
CA GLY A 274 14.68 -26.45 -0.08
C GLY A 274 13.76 -25.75 0.92
N SER A 275 14.24 -25.40 2.12
CA SER A 275 13.48 -24.54 3.06
C SER A 275 13.55 -23.08 2.65
N PRO A 276 12.61 -22.24 3.12
CA PRO A 276 12.75 -20.79 3.08
C PRO A 276 14.07 -20.32 3.69
N LEU A 277 14.49 -19.09 3.39
CA LEU A 277 15.66 -18.49 4.04
C LEU A 277 15.48 -18.44 5.56
N GLU A 278 16.55 -18.77 6.28
CA GLU A 278 16.56 -18.75 7.74
C GLU A 278 16.46 -17.33 8.29
N ASN A 279 15.85 -17.19 9.47
CA ASN A 279 15.55 -15.87 10.04
C ASN A 279 16.79 -14.98 10.28
N PHE A 280 17.97 -15.56 10.52
CA PHE A 280 19.17 -14.78 10.76
C PHE A 280 19.63 -13.96 9.56
N VAL A 281 19.26 -14.34 8.32
CA VAL A 281 19.66 -13.59 7.11
C VAL A 281 19.09 -12.17 7.10
N TRP A 282 17.93 -11.97 7.72
CA TRP A 282 17.29 -10.65 7.83
C TRP A 282 18.03 -9.68 8.75
N GLN A 283 19.02 -10.19 9.48
CA GLN A 283 19.90 -9.43 10.36
C GLN A 283 21.33 -9.28 9.78
N PHE A 284 21.58 -9.66 8.54
CA PHE A 284 22.89 -9.48 7.93
C PHE A 284 23.30 -8.01 7.91
N SER A 285 24.56 -7.76 8.25
CA SER A 285 25.22 -6.50 7.92
C SER A 285 25.56 -6.47 6.42
N SER A 286 25.90 -5.29 5.88
CA SER A 286 26.37 -5.16 4.49
C SER A 286 27.57 -6.08 4.20
N GLN A 287 28.49 -6.21 5.17
CA GLN A 287 29.64 -7.11 5.06
C GLN A 287 29.21 -8.58 4.98
N GLN A 288 28.30 -9.01 5.86
CA GLN A 288 27.78 -10.39 5.86
C GLN A 288 26.99 -10.69 4.59
N MET A 289 26.19 -9.74 4.10
CA MET A 289 25.52 -9.86 2.80
C MET A 289 26.51 -10.01 1.64
N SER A 290 27.62 -9.27 1.65
CA SER A 290 28.65 -9.39 0.63
C SER A 290 29.33 -10.76 0.65
N VAL A 291 29.59 -11.31 1.85
CA VAL A 291 30.12 -12.68 2.01
C VAL A 291 29.15 -13.72 1.46
N PHE A 292 27.87 -13.60 1.84
CA PHE A 292 26.82 -14.51 1.39
C PHE A 292 26.64 -14.48 -0.13
N LEU A 293 26.52 -13.27 -0.70
CA LEU A 293 26.36 -13.08 -2.15
C LEU A 293 27.55 -13.59 -2.94
N ALA A 294 28.77 -13.38 -2.45
CA ALA A 294 29.98 -13.87 -3.11
C ALA A 294 30.01 -15.40 -3.24
N GLU A 295 29.55 -16.13 -2.22
CA GLU A 295 29.45 -17.59 -2.27
C GLU A 295 28.31 -18.04 -3.19
N LEU A 296 27.13 -17.41 -3.13
CA LEU A 296 26.03 -17.73 -4.04
C LEU A 296 26.42 -17.56 -5.50
N VAL A 297 27.10 -16.46 -5.84
CA VAL A 297 27.58 -16.20 -7.21
C VAL A 297 28.67 -17.19 -7.61
N PHE A 298 29.51 -17.62 -6.69
CA PHE A 298 30.51 -18.65 -6.96
C PHE A 298 29.87 -20.01 -7.30
N CYS A 299 28.79 -20.38 -6.59
CA CYS A 299 28.08 -21.63 -6.80
C CYS A 299 27.25 -21.61 -8.09
N ASP A 300 26.28 -20.73 -8.20
CA ASP A 300 25.23 -20.75 -9.21
C ASP A 300 25.15 -19.45 -10.03
N GLY A 301 26.24 -18.72 -10.16
CA GLY A 301 26.20 -17.44 -10.86
C GLY A 301 27.49 -17.03 -11.53
N SER A 302 27.51 -15.76 -11.92
CA SER A 302 28.70 -15.07 -12.40
C SER A 302 28.60 -13.57 -12.18
N TYR A 303 29.73 -12.94 -11.88
CA TYR A 303 29.82 -11.48 -11.91
C TYR A 303 29.96 -10.97 -13.35
N HIS A 304 29.45 -9.77 -13.57
CA HIS A 304 29.66 -9.08 -14.84
C HIS A 304 31.17 -8.79 -15.04
N PRO A 305 31.70 -8.88 -16.27
CA PRO A 305 33.12 -8.66 -16.52
C PRO A 305 33.68 -7.32 -16.02
N ALA A 306 32.83 -6.30 -15.90
CA ALA A 306 33.23 -4.95 -15.47
C ALA A 306 33.39 -4.77 -13.94
N GLY A 307 33.05 -5.77 -13.10
CA GLY A 307 33.20 -5.63 -11.64
C GLY A 307 32.36 -6.61 -10.83
N LYS A 308 32.55 -6.60 -9.49
CA LYS A 308 31.87 -7.50 -8.55
C LYS A 308 30.55 -6.95 -8.02
N THR A 309 30.10 -5.77 -8.48
CA THR A 309 28.87 -5.11 -8.03
C THR A 309 27.66 -5.43 -8.90
N ALA A 310 27.86 -6.16 -10.00
CA ALA A 310 26.81 -6.61 -10.88
C ALA A 310 27.05 -8.06 -11.32
N GLY A 311 25.98 -8.83 -11.45
CA GLY A 311 26.08 -10.24 -11.82
C GLY A 311 24.73 -10.88 -12.08
N VAL A 312 24.77 -12.20 -12.21
CA VAL A 312 23.60 -13.04 -12.41
C VAL A 312 23.74 -14.30 -11.56
N ILE A 313 22.60 -14.76 -11.04
CA ILE A 313 22.47 -16.01 -10.29
C ILE A 313 21.31 -16.80 -10.92
N TYR A 314 21.48 -18.12 -11.03
CA TYR A 314 20.49 -19.01 -11.62
C TYR A 314 19.90 -19.94 -10.58
N TYR A 315 18.60 -20.18 -10.64
CA TYR A 315 17.88 -21.07 -9.72
C TYR A 315 16.88 -21.92 -10.45
N SER A 316 16.59 -23.09 -9.88
CA SER A 316 15.40 -23.86 -10.23
C SER A 316 14.14 -23.13 -9.77
N LYS A 317 13.04 -23.21 -10.54
CA LYS A 317 11.73 -22.67 -10.14
C LYS A 317 11.17 -23.29 -8.86
N ASP A 318 11.63 -24.47 -8.48
CA ASP A 318 11.24 -25.14 -7.24
C ASP A 318 11.94 -24.57 -5.99
N ASP A 319 12.94 -23.72 -6.18
CA ASP A 319 13.67 -23.09 -5.08
C ASP A 319 12.86 -21.91 -4.50
N ARG A 320 12.14 -22.18 -3.44
CA ARG A 320 11.21 -21.23 -2.78
C ARG A 320 11.88 -19.98 -2.21
N TRP A 321 13.19 -20.01 -2.03
CA TRP A 321 13.97 -18.93 -1.45
C TRP A 321 14.43 -17.87 -2.47
N ALA A 322 14.26 -18.09 -3.78
CA ALA A 322 14.72 -17.14 -4.83
C ALA A 322 14.06 -15.74 -4.68
N THR A 323 12.76 -15.68 -4.40
CA THR A 323 12.06 -14.41 -4.17
C THR A 323 12.42 -13.76 -2.83
N GLN A 324 12.70 -14.57 -1.80
CA GLN A 324 13.24 -14.09 -0.53
C GLN A 324 14.65 -13.52 -0.70
N LEU A 325 15.49 -14.16 -1.54
CA LEU A 325 16.81 -13.63 -1.86
C LEU A 325 16.70 -12.29 -2.57
N CYS A 326 15.78 -12.13 -3.52
CA CYS A 326 15.53 -10.84 -4.16
C CYS A 326 15.16 -9.75 -3.13
N ALA A 327 14.30 -10.07 -2.16
CA ALA A 327 13.93 -9.17 -1.07
C ALA A 327 15.17 -8.83 -0.20
N LEU A 328 15.95 -9.82 0.20
CA LEU A 328 17.18 -9.63 0.98
C LEU A 328 18.21 -8.77 0.23
N MET A 329 18.42 -8.99 -1.06
CA MET A 329 19.30 -8.19 -1.90
C MET A 329 18.83 -6.73 -1.98
N THR A 330 17.51 -6.51 -2.07
CA THR A 330 16.90 -5.17 -2.09
C THR A 330 17.16 -4.41 -0.79
N VAL A 331 17.09 -5.08 0.37
CA VAL A 331 17.45 -4.51 1.68
C VAL A 331 18.87 -3.96 1.67
N HIS A 332 19.78 -4.62 0.98
CA HIS A 332 21.23 -4.35 0.99
C HIS A 332 21.73 -3.54 -0.22
N GLY A 333 20.85 -2.82 -0.93
CA GLY A 333 21.24 -1.90 -2.00
C GLY A 333 21.48 -2.54 -3.36
N TYR A 334 21.11 -3.82 -3.54
CA TYR A 334 21.20 -4.48 -4.83
C TYR A 334 19.85 -4.42 -5.55
N LYS A 335 19.80 -3.66 -6.64
CA LYS A 335 18.68 -3.72 -7.58
C LYS A 335 18.65 -5.08 -8.25
N VAL A 336 17.50 -5.73 -8.26
CA VAL A 336 17.30 -7.05 -8.84
C VAL A 336 16.31 -7.03 -9.99
N LYS A 337 16.47 -7.98 -10.91
CA LYS A 337 15.48 -8.35 -11.91
C LYS A 337 15.35 -9.86 -11.95
N LEU A 338 14.20 -10.36 -11.50
CA LEU A 338 13.83 -11.76 -11.58
C LEU A 338 13.22 -12.04 -12.96
N SER A 339 13.63 -13.09 -13.63
CA SER A 339 13.09 -13.49 -14.95
C SER A 339 13.17 -15.00 -15.15
N ASP A 340 12.27 -15.51 -15.98
CA ASP A 340 12.34 -16.90 -16.45
C ASP A 340 13.57 -17.13 -17.32
N PHE A 341 14.12 -18.32 -17.23
CA PHE A 341 15.28 -18.77 -17.99
C PHE A 341 15.06 -20.22 -18.49
N ARG A 342 15.76 -20.63 -19.57
CA ARG A 342 15.69 -21.99 -20.16
C ARG A 342 14.25 -22.47 -20.42
N GLY A 343 13.45 -21.65 -21.11
CA GLY A 343 12.06 -22.01 -21.44
C GLY A 343 11.13 -22.09 -20.23
N GLY A 344 11.51 -21.45 -19.12
CA GLY A 344 10.69 -21.35 -17.93
C GLY A 344 10.94 -22.44 -16.88
N SER A 345 11.94 -23.33 -17.08
CA SER A 345 12.34 -24.33 -16.06
C SER A 345 13.12 -23.73 -14.91
N ASP A 346 13.87 -22.67 -15.17
CA ASP A 346 14.74 -22.02 -14.20
C ASP A 346 14.39 -20.54 -14.03
N LEU A 347 14.83 -19.96 -12.90
CA LEU A 347 14.79 -18.52 -12.62
C LEU A 347 16.18 -17.93 -12.75
N ARG A 348 16.24 -16.68 -13.21
CA ARG A 348 17.45 -15.89 -13.29
C ARG A 348 17.27 -14.57 -12.54
N ILE A 349 18.13 -14.31 -11.57
CA ILE A 349 18.23 -13.04 -10.87
C ILE A 349 19.40 -12.26 -11.45
N ASN A 350 19.13 -11.18 -12.17
CA ASN A 350 20.15 -10.20 -12.53
C ASN A 350 20.22 -9.16 -11.42
N PHE A 351 21.41 -8.75 -11.01
CA PHE A 351 21.56 -7.77 -9.94
C PHE A 351 22.67 -6.75 -10.24
N CYS A 352 22.57 -5.58 -9.65
CA CYS A 352 23.61 -4.56 -9.60
C CYS A 352 23.40 -3.64 -8.41
N GLU A 353 24.47 -3.05 -7.89
CA GLU A 353 24.37 -1.97 -6.90
C GLU A 353 23.77 -0.74 -7.56
N LYS A 354 22.56 -0.40 -7.15
CA LYS A 354 21.84 0.79 -7.62
C LYS A 354 20.61 1.05 -6.74
N ASN A 355 20.53 2.24 -6.16
CA ASN A 355 19.52 2.55 -5.17
C ASN A 355 18.20 3.07 -5.78
N ASP A 356 18.25 3.65 -6.98
CA ASP A 356 17.07 4.27 -7.57
C ASP A 356 17.01 4.13 -9.10
N PHE A 357 15.84 4.42 -9.66
CA PHE A 357 15.58 4.55 -11.08
C PHE A 357 14.87 5.87 -11.37
N VAL A 358 15.40 6.64 -12.33
CA VAL A 358 14.82 7.94 -12.69
C VAL A 358 13.75 7.76 -13.76
N LEU A 359 12.51 8.12 -13.41
CA LEU A 359 11.44 8.34 -14.36
C LEU A 359 11.53 9.79 -14.85
N TYR A 360 11.91 9.97 -16.09
CA TYR A 360 12.02 11.28 -16.71
C TYR A 360 10.66 11.74 -17.25
N ARG A 361 10.46 13.05 -17.29
CA ARG A 361 9.35 13.64 -18.04
C ARG A 361 9.38 13.14 -19.49
N GLN A 362 8.22 12.80 -20.03
CA GLN A 362 8.05 12.28 -21.38
C GLN A 362 8.67 13.24 -22.43
N GLY A 363 9.39 12.69 -23.39
CA GLY A 363 10.05 13.45 -24.46
C GLY A 363 11.45 13.98 -24.12
N ARG A 364 12.01 13.75 -22.92
CA ARG A 364 13.28 14.34 -22.51
C ARG A 364 14.55 13.52 -22.84
N LEU A 365 14.45 12.18 -22.95
CA LEU A 365 15.61 11.31 -23.27
C LEU A 365 15.17 10.02 -23.98
N SER A 366 15.98 9.52 -24.92
CA SER A 366 15.84 8.17 -25.47
C SER A 366 16.24 7.14 -24.40
N GLY A 367 15.36 6.16 -24.10
CA GLY A 367 15.58 5.12 -23.09
C GLY A 367 14.93 5.40 -21.73
N ALA A 368 14.06 6.41 -21.67
CA ALA A 368 13.11 6.61 -20.59
C ALA A 368 12.12 5.42 -20.47
N ALA A 369 11.39 5.36 -19.38
CA ALA A 369 10.28 4.42 -19.27
C ALA A 369 9.22 4.69 -20.34
N ASP A 370 8.59 3.65 -20.84
CA ASP A 370 7.41 3.75 -21.69
C ASP A 370 6.21 4.01 -20.75
N TYR A 371 5.55 5.14 -20.95
CA TYR A 371 4.34 5.50 -20.24
C TYR A 371 3.13 5.03 -21.02
N CYS A 372 2.15 4.48 -20.33
CA CYS A 372 0.93 3.96 -20.95
C CYS A 372 -0.28 4.18 -20.04
N THR A 373 -1.44 4.22 -20.69
CA THR A 373 -2.74 4.06 -20.03
C THR A 373 -3.37 2.74 -20.47
N VAL A 374 -4.04 2.05 -19.56
CA VAL A 374 -4.64 0.75 -19.80
C VAL A 374 -6.08 0.77 -19.29
N GLU A 375 -7.03 0.38 -20.12
CA GLU A 375 -8.37 0.04 -19.62
C GLU A 375 -8.27 -1.22 -18.76
N TYR A 376 -8.76 -1.13 -17.53
CA TYR A 376 -8.63 -2.16 -16.51
C TYR A 376 -10.00 -2.52 -15.95
N ASP A 377 -10.27 -3.82 -15.80
CA ASP A 377 -11.52 -4.35 -15.25
C ASP A 377 -11.16 -5.61 -14.43
N ASP A 378 -10.55 -5.42 -13.25
CA ASP A 378 -10.16 -6.50 -12.32
C ASP A 378 -9.94 -5.89 -10.93
N GLU A 379 -9.46 -6.70 -9.99
CA GLU A 379 -9.13 -6.31 -8.63
C GLU A 379 -7.89 -5.39 -8.58
N VAL A 380 -7.96 -4.36 -7.77
CA VAL A 380 -6.83 -3.54 -7.34
C VAL A 380 -6.66 -3.62 -5.83
N TRP A 381 -5.44 -3.37 -5.34
CA TRP A 381 -5.16 -3.51 -3.92
C TRP A 381 -4.08 -2.55 -3.42
N CYS A 382 -4.02 -2.36 -2.12
CA CYS A 382 -2.96 -1.62 -1.45
C CYS A 382 -2.76 -2.10 -0.01
N LEU A 383 -1.60 -1.83 0.57
CA LEU A 383 -1.32 -2.06 1.98
C LEU A 383 -1.41 -0.77 2.78
N SER A 384 -1.73 -0.92 4.06
CA SER A 384 -1.51 0.08 5.08
C SER A 384 -0.28 -0.32 5.89
N VAL A 385 0.68 0.59 6.03
CA VAL A 385 1.91 0.41 6.82
C VAL A 385 2.31 1.73 7.48
N GLU A 386 2.92 1.68 8.68
CA GLU A 386 3.31 2.86 9.49
C GLU A 386 4.16 3.91 8.73
N THR A 387 4.98 3.45 7.78
CA THR A 387 5.91 4.30 7.04
C THR A 387 5.30 5.03 5.85
N GLY A 388 4.03 4.77 5.53
CA GLY A 388 3.36 5.37 4.38
C GLY A 388 3.81 4.88 3.01
N ARG A 389 4.75 3.90 2.95
CA ARG A 389 5.35 3.40 1.71
C ARG A 389 5.90 2.00 1.89
N PHE A 390 5.93 1.21 0.83
CA PHE A 390 6.46 -0.15 0.86
C PHE A 390 6.97 -0.57 -0.51
N PHE A 391 7.79 -1.63 -0.54
CA PHE A 391 8.28 -2.19 -1.79
C PHE A 391 7.30 -3.18 -2.38
N VAL A 392 7.11 -3.07 -3.67
CA VAL A 392 6.36 -4.01 -4.50
C VAL A 392 7.23 -4.58 -5.61
N GLU A 393 6.82 -5.73 -6.10
CA GLU A 393 7.39 -6.34 -7.29
C GLU A 393 6.32 -6.44 -8.39
N ARG A 394 6.70 -6.08 -9.62
CA ARG A 394 5.91 -6.31 -10.82
C ARG A 394 6.83 -6.60 -12.00
N GLY A 395 6.48 -7.60 -12.81
CA GLY A 395 7.27 -7.97 -14.01
C GLY A 395 8.73 -8.34 -13.72
N GLY A 396 9.01 -8.86 -12.53
CA GLY A 396 10.35 -9.22 -12.07
C GLY A 396 11.17 -8.07 -11.49
N MET A 397 10.60 -6.86 -11.37
CA MET A 397 11.30 -5.67 -10.89
C MET A 397 10.70 -5.15 -9.59
N ILE A 398 11.57 -4.76 -8.66
CA ILE A 398 11.19 -4.21 -7.37
C ILE A 398 11.29 -2.69 -7.41
N HIS A 399 10.29 -2.02 -6.83
CA HIS A 399 10.28 -0.57 -6.65
C HIS A 399 9.45 -0.16 -5.43
N LEU A 400 9.72 1.03 -4.92
CA LEU A 400 8.95 1.62 -3.84
C LEU A 400 7.62 2.17 -4.37
N THR A 401 6.56 2.02 -3.59
CA THR A 401 5.23 2.60 -3.84
C THR A 401 4.67 3.23 -2.56
N GLY A 402 3.71 4.14 -2.69
CA GLY A 402 2.97 4.67 -1.56
C GLY A 402 1.89 3.71 -1.08
N ASN A 403 1.44 3.88 0.16
CA ASN A 403 0.24 3.22 0.64
C ASN A 403 -0.98 4.15 0.56
N CYS A 404 -2.17 3.57 0.57
CA CYS A 404 -3.42 4.33 0.57
C CYS A 404 -3.79 4.88 1.95
N PHE A 405 -3.30 4.25 3.01
CA PHE A 405 -3.86 4.39 4.36
C PHE A 405 -2.96 5.11 5.36
N ALA A 406 -1.72 5.48 5.02
CA ALA A 406 -0.79 6.07 5.97
C ALA A 406 -1.39 7.20 6.80
N ARG A 407 -2.35 7.94 6.21
CA ARG A 407 -3.03 9.02 6.91
C ARG A 407 -4.32 8.64 7.62
N GLN A 408 -5.03 7.59 7.17
CA GLN A 408 -6.21 7.13 7.91
C GLN A 408 -5.81 6.56 9.28
N HIS A 409 -4.66 5.89 9.39
CA HIS A 409 -4.11 5.47 10.68
C HIS A 409 -3.65 6.64 11.54
N GLU A 410 -3.06 7.69 10.96
CA GLU A 410 -2.75 8.92 11.67
C GLU A 410 -4.01 9.62 12.21
N PHE A 411 -5.17 9.42 11.55
CA PHE A 411 -6.44 9.99 12.01
C PHE A 411 -7.15 9.16 13.07
N ASN A 412 -7.07 7.83 12.94
CA ASN A 412 -7.62 6.89 13.90
C ASN A 412 -6.54 6.34 14.84
N ASP A 413 -5.45 7.08 15.02
CA ASP A 413 -4.42 6.75 15.99
C ASP A 413 -4.89 7.16 17.39
N PRO A 414 -5.34 6.19 18.23
CA PRO A 414 -5.84 6.49 19.55
C PRO A 414 -4.75 7.03 20.50
N GLU A 415 -3.47 6.90 20.16
CA GLU A 415 -2.37 7.46 20.95
C GLU A 415 -2.16 8.95 20.63
N ASN A 416 -2.21 9.34 19.35
CA ASN A 416 -1.95 10.72 18.94
C ASN A 416 -3.22 11.55 18.80
N ARG A 417 -4.33 10.96 18.34
CA ARG A 417 -5.61 11.66 18.11
C ARG A 417 -6.81 10.85 18.62
N PRO A 418 -6.91 10.62 19.95
CA PRO A 418 -7.98 9.80 20.52
C PRO A 418 -9.37 10.42 20.41
N MET A 419 -9.47 11.75 20.21
CA MET A 419 -10.74 12.48 20.21
C MET A 419 -11.27 12.77 18.80
N THR A 420 -10.48 12.53 17.74
CA THR A 420 -10.91 12.74 16.36
C THR A 420 -10.85 11.43 15.57
N THR A 421 -12.02 10.97 15.11
CA THR A 421 -12.15 9.67 14.41
C THR A 421 -12.74 9.87 13.01
N HIS A 422 -12.03 9.36 12.01
CA HIS A 422 -12.54 9.24 10.65
C HIS A 422 -13.52 8.07 10.54
N LEU A 423 -14.62 8.28 9.82
CA LEU A 423 -15.63 7.26 9.51
C LEU A 423 -15.59 6.89 8.02
N PRO A 424 -14.96 5.75 7.66
CA PRO A 424 -14.95 5.26 6.27
C PRO A 424 -16.35 5.09 5.69
N ARG A 425 -16.48 5.21 4.37
CA ARG A 425 -17.74 5.03 3.62
C ARG A 425 -18.35 3.65 3.88
N GLY A 426 -19.64 3.65 4.25
CA GLY A 426 -20.36 2.43 4.64
C GLY A 426 -20.11 1.96 6.07
N THR A 427 -19.35 2.72 6.90
CA THR A 427 -19.26 2.44 8.35
C THR A 427 -20.62 2.53 8.99
N ARG A 428 -20.98 1.51 9.78
CA ARG A 428 -22.26 1.41 10.49
C ARG A 428 -22.04 1.30 11.98
N TRP A 429 -22.91 1.95 12.77
CA TRP A 429 -22.92 1.86 14.22
C TRP A 429 -24.34 2.02 14.77
N SER A 430 -24.54 1.82 16.06
CA SER A 430 -25.83 1.97 16.71
C SER A 430 -25.75 3.02 17.80
N TRP A 431 -26.71 3.93 17.81
CA TRP A 431 -27.04 4.84 18.91
C TRP A 431 -28.54 4.83 19.13
N TRP A 432 -28.96 4.89 20.36
CA TRP A 432 -30.37 5.00 20.76
C TRP A 432 -31.27 3.91 20.15
N GLY A 433 -30.70 2.71 19.95
CA GLY A 433 -31.42 1.62 19.30
C GLY A 433 -31.67 1.79 17.80
N LYS A 434 -31.09 2.82 17.16
CA LYS A 434 -31.15 3.10 15.73
C LYS A 434 -29.81 2.79 15.08
N ARG A 435 -29.85 2.39 13.83
CA ARG A 435 -28.66 2.09 13.01
C ARG A 435 -28.28 3.29 12.15
N PHE A 436 -27.09 3.80 12.36
CA PHE A 436 -26.48 4.89 11.59
C PHE A 436 -25.51 4.36 10.56
N MET A 437 -25.33 5.11 9.47
CA MET A 437 -24.30 4.84 8.45
C MET A 437 -23.64 6.14 8.01
N ALA A 438 -22.31 6.10 7.83
CA ALA A 438 -21.51 7.16 7.24
C ALA A 438 -21.36 6.94 5.72
N LEU A 439 -21.56 7.97 4.91
CA LEU A 439 -21.39 7.94 3.45
C LEU A 439 -20.71 9.23 2.97
N GLY A 440 -19.37 9.28 3.05
CA GLY A 440 -18.57 10.37 2.49
C GLY A 440 -18.57 10.37 0.95
N GLY A 441 -18.00 11.42 0.38
CA GLY A 441 -17.81 11.56 -1.07
C GLY A 441 -18.88 12.39 -1.77
N ALA A 442 -18.41 13.25 -2.70
CA ALA A 442 -19.22 14.07 -3.61
C ALA A 442 -18.41 14.47 -4.85
N THR A 443 -19.04 15.07 -5.84
CA THR A 443 -18.35 15.61 -7.02
C THR A 443 -18.16 17.12 -6.89
N SER A 444 -16.92 17.58 -6.92
CA SER A 444 -16.59 19.02 -6.99
C SER A 444 -16.98 19.59 -8.35
N VAL A 445 -18.01 20.40 -8.42
CA VAL A 445 -18.50 21.05 -9.68
C VAL A 445 -17.55 22.11 -10.21
N ASP A 446 -16.66 22.64 -9.39
CA ASP A 446 -15.63 23.64 -9.71
C ASP A 446 -14.26 23.01 -10.06
N ARG A 447 -14.17 21.69 -10.16
CA ARG A 447 -12.91 20.96 -10.47
C ARG A 447 -12.24 21.45 -11.77
N HIS A 448 -13.00 21.95 -12.73
CA HIS A 448 -12.47 22.53 -13.97
C HIS A 448 -11.66 23.82 -13.75
N MET A 449 -11.82 24.49 -12.60
CA MET A 449 -11.06 25.65 -12.16
C MET A 449 -9.94 25.30 -11.17
N ARG A 450 -9.89 24.05 -10.71
CA ARG A 450 -8.90 23.57 -9.77
C ARG A 450 -7.89 22.66 -10.46
N THR A 451 -6.71 22.51 -9.90
CA THR A 451 -5.72 21.55 -10.37
C THR A 451 -6.03 20.18 -9.74
N GLU A 452 -6.14 19.17 -10.57
CA GLU A 452 -6.34 17.79 -10.14
C GLU A 452 -5.20 17.35 -9.21
N ASN A 453 -5.54 16.61 -8.16
CA ASN A 453 -4.64 16.18 -7.09
C ASN A 453 -3.93 17.31 -6.30
N VAL A 454 -4.44 18.56 -6.41
CA VAL A 454 -4.01 19.71 -5.63
C VAL A 454 -5.20 20.44 -5.00
N GLY A 455 -6.27 20.62 -5.74
CA GLY A 455 -7.48 21.30 -5.31
C GLY A 455 -8.76 20.48 -5.46
N TRP A 456 -8.72 19.34 -6.17
CA TRP A 456 -9.76 18.32 -6.22
C TRP A 456 -9.15 16.95 -6.57
N TRP A 457 -9.83 15.86 -6.24
CA TRP A 457 -9.33 14.50 -6.43
C TRP A 457 -10.41 13.63 -7.12
N PRO A 458 -10.06 12.85 -8.18
CA PRO A 458 -11.01 11.98 -8.89
C PRO A 458 -11.77 11.03 -7.98
N GLY A 459 -11.24 10.74 -6.88
CA GLY A 459 -11.86 9.85 -5.95
C GLY A 459 -12.67 10.50 -4.85
N GLU A 460 -12.97 11.76 -4.93
CA GLU A 460 -14.03 12.38 -4.16
C GLU A 460 -15.37 11.64 -4.36
N GLU A 461 -15.56 11.04 -5.55
CA GLU A 461 -16.78 10.32 -5.91
C GLU A 461 -16.82 8.89 -5.33
N LEU A 462 -18.02 8.38 -5.07
CA LEU A 462 -18.24 6.97 -4.70
C LEU A 462 -17.73 6.04 -5.80
N SER A 463 -16.91 5.06 -5.43
CA SER A 463 -16.56 3.93 -6.28
C SER A 463 -17.66 2.84 -6.23
N GLU A 464 -17.63 1.88 -7.17
CA GLU A 464 -18.54 0.73 -7.13
C GLU A 464 -18.39 -0.08 -5.83
N THR A 465 -17.16 -0.19 -5.31
CA THR A 465 -16.89 -0.88 -4.03
C THR A 465 -17.48 -0.14 -2.83
N ASP A 466 -17.43 1.20 -2.84
CA ASP A 466 -18.07 1.99 -1.77
C ASP A 466 -19.58 1.75 -1.79
N ILE A 467 -20.18 1.71 -2.99
CA ILE A 467 -21.60 1.44 -3.17
C ILE A 467 -21.94 0.03 -2.68
N GLU A 468 -21.20 -1.00 -3.08
CA GLU A 468 -21.42 -2.38 -2.62
C GLU A 468 -21.27 -2.50 -1.11
N HIS A 469 -20.23 -1.88 -0.53
CA HIS A 469 -20.01 -1.89 0.90
C HIS A 469 -21.15 -1.16 1.67
N ALA A 470 -21.54 0.01 1.21
CA ALA A 470 -22.61 0.78 1.83
C ALA A 470 -23.99 0.11 1.65
N SER A 471 -24.20 -0.56 0.51
CA SER A 471 -25.46 -1.23 0.16
C SER A 471 -25.58 -2.67 0.71
N ARG A 472 -24.55 -3.18 1.40
CA ARG A 472 -24.56 -4.56 1.90
C ARG A 472 -25.75 -4.84 2.80
N ASP A 473 -26.38 -5.98 2.60
CA ASP A 473 -27.39 -6.50 3.53
C ASP A 473 -26.68 -7.31 4.62
N ASP A 474 -26.64 -6.77 5.83
CA ASP A 474 -26.13 -7.44 7.03
C ASP A 474 -27.25 -7.87 8.00
N GLY A 475 -28.49 -7.92 7.50
CA GLY A 475 -29.68 -8.30 8.24
C GLY A 475 -30.22 -7.22 9.18
N THR A 476 -29.63 -6.00 9.17
CA THR A 476 -30.09 -4.89 10.02
C THR A 476 -30.32 -3.65 9.15
N PRO A 477 -31.54 -3.09 9.11
CA PRO A 477 -31.83 -1.90 8.32
C PRO A 477 -31.05 -0.68 8.84
N VAL A 478 -30.75 0.26 7.93
CA VAL A 478 -30.15 1.56 8.28
C VAL A 478 -31.28 2.55 8.53
N ASP A 479 -31.32 3.19 9.70
CA ASP A 479 -32.33 4.18 10.05
C ASP A 479 -31.91 5.59 9.64
N VAL A 480 -30.60 5.91 9.78
CA VAL A 480 -30.05 7.26 9.59
C VAL A 480 -28.78 7.17 8.74
N VAL A 481 -28.68 8.02 7.74
CA VAL A 481 -27.46 8.21 6.94
C VAL A 481 -26.92 9.62 7.19
N PHE A 482 -25.66 9.69 7.62
CA PHE A 482 -24.83 10.89 7.51
C PHE A 482 -24.03 10.80 6.22
N ALA A 483 -24.21 11.76 5.32
CA ALA A 483 -23.59 11.75 4.00
C ALA A 483 -22.93 13.09 3.69
N HIS A 484 -22.04 13.10 2.68
CA HIS A 484 -21.61 14.36 2.11
C HIS A 484 -22.55 14.81 0.99
N ASP A 485 -22.93 13.91 0.08
CA ASP A 485 -23.84 14.17 -1.05
C ASP A 485 -25.27 13.62 -0.83
N CYS A 486 -26.16 13.94 -1.76
CA CYS A 486 -27.58 13.65 -1.75
C CYS A 486 -27.99 12.86 -3.02
N PRO A 487 -28.85 11.84 -2.93
CA PRO A 487 -29.24 11.03 -4.08
C PRO A 487 -30.06 11.80 -5.13
N THR A 488 -29.96 11.36 -6.40
CA THR A 488 -30.89 11.81 -7.46
C THR A 488 -32.32 11.57 -7.06
N GLY A 489 -33.20 12.53 -7.33
CA GLY A 489 -34.63 12.52 -7.00
C GLY A 489 -34.99 13.45 -5.86
N VAL A 490 -34.02 13.91 -5.08
CA VAL A 490 -34.23 14.95 -4.05
C VAL A 490 -34.09 16.34 -4.67
N ASP A 491 -35.14 17.16 -4.62
CA ASP A 491 -35.14 18.51 -5.19
C ASP A 491 -34.39 19.49 -4.25
N ILE A 492 -33.10 19.69 -4.56
CA ILE A 492 -32.25 20.60 -3.79
C ILE A 492 -32.45 22.05 -4.25
N PRO A 493 -32.73 22.99 -3.35
CA PRO A 493 -32.95 24.40 -3.71
C PRO A 493 -31.76 25.01 -4.46
N GLY A 494 -31.99 25.49 -5.69
CA GLY A 494 -30.97 26.08 -6.54
C GLY A 494 -30.09 25.08 -7.29
N VAL A 495 -30.35 23.77 -7.17
CA VAL A 495 -29.64 22.69 -7.87
C VAL A 495 -30.60 21.88 -8.73
N GLY A 496 -31.71 21.42 -8.21
CA GLY A 496 -32.69 20.55 -8.88
C GLY A 496 -32.70 19.12 -8.36
N ALA A 497 -33.65 18.32 -8.83
CA ALA A 497 -33.83 16.95 -8.39
C ALA A 497 -32.94 15.95 -9.17
N ASP A 498 -32.77 16.19 -10.48
CA ASP A 498 -32.06 15.32 -11.41
C ASP A 498 -31.47 16.14 -12.58
N TRP A 499 -30.84 15.47 -13.53
CA TRP A 499 -30.26 16.10 -14.71
C TRP A 499 -31.26 16.96 -15.51
N ASN A 500 -32.53 16.57 -15.60
CA ASN A 500 -33.54 17.28 -16.38
C ASN A 500 -34.03 18.56 -15.70
N THR A 501 -34.03 18.57 -14.36
CA THR A 501 -34.40 19.70 -13.52
C THR A 501 -33.22 20.53 -13.03
N GLN A 502 -31.98 20.14 -13.39
CA GLN A 502 -30.74 20.78 -12.99
C GLN A 502 -30.73 22.27 -13.34
N VAL A 503 -30.48 23.12 -12.35
CA VAL A 503 -30.30 24.55 -12.56
C VAL A 503 -29.00 24.82 -13.30
N ARG A 504 -29.10 25.51 -14.42
CA ARG A 504 -28.00 25.77 -15.36
C ARG A 504 -27.53 27.21 -15.31
N GLY A 505 -26.32 27.47 -15.81
CA GLY A 505 -25.83 28.80 -16.11
C GLY A 505 -24.70 29.34 -15.24
N PHE A 506 -24.45 28.77 -14.04
CA PHE A 506 -23.29 29.16 -13.22
C PHE A 506 -22.11 28.22 -13.44
N TRP A 507 -22.35 26.92 -13.42
CA TRP A 507 -21.36 25.88 -13.66
C TRP A 507 -21.46 25.33 -15.08
N PRO A 508 -20.33 24.85 -15.68
CA PRO A 508 -20.38 24.19 -17.00
C PRO A 508 -21.31 22.98 -16.99
N ASP A 509 -22.06 22.79 -18.05
CA ASP A 509 -22.99 21.65 -18.19
C ASP A 509 -22.28 20.31 -18.04
N SER A 510 -21.02 20.19 -18.51
CA SER A 510 -20.21 18.99 -18.36
C SER A 510 -19.95 18.66 -16.87
N MET A 511 -19.72 19.66 -16.04
CA MET A 511 -19.50 19.48 -14.61
C MET A 511 -20.79 19.12 -13.88
N LEU A 512 -21.88 19.79 -14.21
CA LEU A 512 -23.21 19.47 -13.69
C LEU A 512 -23.66 18.05 -14.08
N TYR A 513 -23.32 17.60 -15.29
CA TYR A 513 -23.60 16.24 -15.74
C TYR A 513 -22.84 15.19 -14.90
N VAL A 514 -21.53 15.41 -14.65
CA VAL A 514 -20.74 14.49 -13.82
C VAL A 514 -21.25 14.46 -12.38
N ALA A 515 -21.61 15.61 -11.81
CA ALA A 515 -22.24 15.66 -10.48
C ALA A 515 -23.58 14.88 -10.44
N SER A 516 -24.39 14.95 -11.52
CA SER A 516 -25.62 14.14 -11.61
C SER A 516 -25.34 12.64 -11.65
N LEU A 517 -24.29 12.20 -12.33
CA LEU A 517 -23.88 10.79 -12.34
C LEU A 517 -23.43 10.29 -10.94
N HIS A 518 -22.78 11.14 -10.16
CA HIS A 518 -22.44 10.80 -8.78
C HIS A 518 -23.70 10.69 -7.91
N ARG A 519 -24.64 11.59 -8.03
CA ARG A 519 -25.93 11.49 -7.34
C ARG A 519 -26.71 10.21 -7.71
N ASP A 520 -26.56 9.70 -8.95
CA ASP A 520 -27.11 8.40 -9.35
C ASP A 520 -26.43 7.23 -8.61
N LYS A 521 -25.14 7.33 -8.33
CA LYS A 521 -24.42 6.36 -7.48
C LYS A 521 -24.94 6.40 -6.05
N VAL A 522 -25.07 7.60 -5.47
CA VAL A 522 -25.66 7.80 -4.14
C VAL A 522 -27.09 7.26 -4.08
N ARG A 523 -27.86 7.39 -5.18
CA ARG A 523 -29.21 6.84 -5.31
C ARG A 523 -29.24 5.31 -5.17
N ARG A 524 -28.27 4.60 -5.68
CA ARG A 524 -28.18 3.13 -5.54
C ARG A 524 -28.02 2.72 -4.06
N VAL A 525 -27.23 3.46 -3.30
CA VAL A 525 -27.08 3.23 -1.85
C VAL A 525 -28.39 3.54 -1.13
N TYR A 526 -29.06 4.65 -1.49
CA TYR A 526 -30.37 5.00 -0.95
C TYR A 526 -31.41 3.91 -1.21
N ASP A 527 -31.53 3.42 -2.45
CA ASP A 527 -32.50 2.39 -2.82
C ASP A 527 -32.27 1.08 -2.06
N ALA A 528 -30.99 0.76 -1.76
CA ALA A 528 -30.64 -0.44 -1.01
C ALA A 528 -30.88 -0.32 0.50
N THR A 529 -30.77 0.89 1.08
CA THR A 529 -30.84 1.10 2.53
C THR A 529 -32.16 1.66 2.99
N SER A 530 -32.82 2.47 2.17
CA SER A 530 -34.13 3.12 2.41
C SER A 530 -34.26 3.72 3.83
N PRO A 531 -33.32 4.60 4.27
CA PRO A 531 -33.29 5.12 5.63
C PRO A 531 -34.51 6.05 5.92
N GLY A 532 -34.84 6.22 7.19
CA GLY A 532 -35.86 7.20 7.59
C GLY A 532 -35.35 8.65 7.53
N LEU A 533 -34.04 8.85 7.74
CA LEU A 533 -33.41 10.16 7.79
C LEU A 533 -32.08 10.18 7.01
N TRP A 534 -31.84 11.24 6.23
CA TRP A 534 -30.59 11.50 5.50
C TRP A 534 -30.13 12.93 5.77
N ILE A 535 -28.97 13.12 6.41
CA ILE A 535 -28.39 14.42 6.71
C ILE A 535 -27.11 14.60 5.91
N HIS A 536 -26.95 15.74 5.21
CA HIS A 536 -25.81 15.95 4.34
C HIS A 536 -25.37 17.42 4.24
N GLY A 537 -24.16 17.66 3.73
CA GLY A 537 -23.59 18.96 3.39
C GLY A 537 -23.57 19.24 1.89
N HIS A 538 -22.40 19.60 1.36
CA HIS A 538 -22.01 19.75 -0.05
C HIS A 538 -22.66 20.90 -0.84
N TYR A 539 -23.94 21.12 -0.69
CA TYR A 539 -24.69 22.12 -1.49
C TYR A 539 -24.76 23.49 -0.83
N HIS A 540 -24.24 23.63 0.36
CA HIS A 540 -24.26 24.87 1.16
C HIS A 540 -25.67 25.48 1.23
N ARG A 541 -26.67 24.66 1.56
CA ARG A 541 -28.06 25.03 1.63
C ARG A 541 -28.77 24.36 2.81
N VAL A 542 -29.41 25.15 3.63
CA VAL A 542 -30.36 24.64 4.63
C VAL A 542 -31.68 24.36 3.96
N TYR A 543 -32.10 23.11 3.99
CA TYR A 543 -33.42 22.71 3.47
C TYR A 543 -33.91 21.41 4.09
N GLU A 544 -35.17 21.17 3.94
CA GLU A 544 -35.83 19.91 4.26
C GLU A 544 -36.65 19.45 3.06
N ARG A 545 -36.50 18.19 2.68
CA ARG A 545 -37.22 17.54 1.59
C ARG A 545 -37.60 16.12 1.96
N PHE A 546 -38.53 15.55 1.21
CA PHE A 546 -38.95 14.17 1.35
C PHE A 546 -38.86 13.45 0.00
N MET A 547 -38.37 12.22 0.04
CA MET A 547 -38.43 11.28 -1.07
C MET A 547 -38.87 9.91 -0.52
N GLY A 548 -40.08 9.47 -0.91
CA GLY A 548 -40.74 8.35 -0.24
C GLY A 548 -41.00 8.66 1.24
N SER A 549 -40.57 7.76 2.13
CA SER A 549 -40.62 7.91 3.57
C SER A 549 -39.39 8.60 4.18
N THR A 550 -38.36 8.84 3.38
CA THR A 550 -37.09 9.38 3.86
C THR A 550 -37.16 10.93 3.92
N ARG A 551 -36.74 11.45 5.05
CA ARG A 551 -36.53 12.88 5.26
C ARG A 551 -35.08 13.25 4.95
N PHE A 552 -34.86 14.26 4.11
CA PHE A 552 -33.57 14.81 3.74
C PHE A 552 -33.35 16.17 4.36
N LEU A 553 -32.23 16.34 5.04
CA LEU A 553 -31.84 17.61 5.69
C LEU A 553 -30.48 18.04 5.12
N GLY A 554 -30.44 19.18 4.43
CA GLY A 554 -29.23 19.83 3.99
C GLY A 554 -28.72 20.80 5.06
N LEU A 555 -27.41 20.81 5.28
CA LEU A 555 -26.69 21.76 6.14
C LEU A 555 -25.88 22.74 5.28
N ASP A 556 -25.68 23.96 5.80
CA ASP A 556 -24.85 24.99 5.16
C ASP A 556 -23.37 24.78 5.47
N MET A 557 -22.49 25.67 5.02
CA MET A 557 -21.04 25.61 5.19
C MET A 557 -20.56 26.56 6.30
N ASP A 558 -19.27 26.49 6.60
CA ASP A 558 -18.55 27.48 7.40
C ASP A 558 -18.70 28.90 6.81
N ALA A 559 -18.35 29.92 7.59
CA ALA A 559 -18.55 31.34 7.24
C ALA A 559 -20.01 31.78 7.02
N THR A 560 -20.99 30.93 7.34
CA THR A 560 -22.41 31.30 7.46
C THR A 560 -22.78 31.58 8.94
N THR A 561 -23.81 30.97 9.47
CA THR A 561 -24.15 31.03 10.89
C THR A 561 -24.20 29.62 11.47
N LEU A 562 -23.89 29.46 12.75
CA LEU A 562 -23.82 28.13 13.38
C LEU A 562 -25.15 27.38 13.29
N ASP A 563 -26.29 28.09 13.42
CA ASP A 563 -27.64 27.52 13.30
C ASP A 563 -27.96 26.99 11.88
N LYS A 564 -27.25 27.42 10.86
CA LYS A 564 -27.36 26.90 9.50
C LYS A 564 -26.40 25.76 9.20
N ASN A 565 -25.19 25.84 9.75
CA ASN A 565 -24.14 24.84 9.53
C ASN A 565 -24.25 23.65 10.48
N THR A 566 -25.01 23.80 11.62
CA THR A 566 -25.08 22.74 12.63
C THR A 566 -26.51 22.40 13.00
N MET A 567 -26.73 21.17 13.48
CA MET A 567 -27.97 20.78 14.15
C MET A 567 -27.70 19.81 15.30
N THR A 568 -28.37 19.98 16.41
CA THR A 568 -28.39 19.01 17.50
C THR A 568 -29.31 17.85 17.17
N LEU A 569 -28.94 16.66 17.55
CA LEU A 569 -29.71 15.43 17.44
C LEU A 569 -29.69 14.72 18.80
N ASP A 570 -30.87 14.41 19.32
CA ASP A 570 -31.13 13.65 20.54
C ASP A 570 -32.19 12.56 20.25
N PRO A 571 -32.40 11.58 21.13
CA PRO A 571 -33.35 10.49 20.90
C PRO A 571 -34.76 10.93 20.54
N GLU A 572 -35.29 11.96 21.25
CA GLU A 572 -36.64 12.45 21.01
C GLU A 572 -36.77 13.17 19.67
N LYS A 573 -35.76 13.95 19.31
CA LYS A 573 -35.72 14.66 18.04
C LYS A 573 -35.52 13.66 16.89
N LEU A 574 -34.67 12.67 17.08
CA LEU A 574 -34.46 11.60 16.09
C LEU A 574 -35.75 10.83 15.81
N ASP A 575 -36.48 10.42 16.84
CA ASP A 575 -37.78 9.73 16.68
C ASP A 575 -38.81 10.55 15.93
N ARG A 576 -38.77 11.88 16.07
CA ARG A 576 -39.64 12.81 15.30
C ARG A 576 -39.18 12.97 13.85
N LEU A 577 -37.90 12.87 13.58
CA LEU A 577 -37.33 13.04 12.25
C LEU A 577 -37.40 11.77 11.38
N VAL A 578 -37.35 10.58 12.00
CA VAL A 578 -37.41 9.28 11.31
C VAL A 578 -38.86 8.82 11.04
N ARG A 579 -39.86 9.40 11.75
CA ARG A 579 -41.31 9.16 11.50
C ARG A 579 -41.79 9.93 10.27
#